data_c8a48f11c6a39cf812a29cb4c0697aa6
#
_entry.id   c8a48f11c6a39cf812a29cb4c0697aa6
#
_cell.length_a   1.000
_cell.length_b   1.000
_cell.length_c   1.000
_cell.angle_alpha   90.00
_cell.angle_beta   90.00
_cell.angle_gamma   90.00
#
_symmetry.space_group_name_H-M   'P 1'
#
loop_
_entity.id
_entity.type
_entity.pdbx_description
1 polymer ?
#
loop_
_entity_poly.entity_id
_entity_poly.type
_entity_poly.pdbx_seq_one_letter_code
_entity_poly.pdbx_strand_id
1 'polypeptide(L)'
;MTPAAQLLHARIIAADARYGAFASTHEAMGVALEEWDELRDAIKANDLAAVAHEALDLAAVCIRLHDQLGYVESLKDRSVK
;
A
#
# COMPACT_ATOMS: atom_id res chain seq x y z
N MET A 1 -10.02 10.24 -12.91
CA MET A 1 -9.44 9.14 -12.12
C MET A 1 -10.13 7.85 -12.49
N THR A 2 -9.37 6.79 -12.73
CA THR A 2 -9.95 5.49 -13.06
C THR A 2 -10.68 4.89 -11.87
N PRO A 3 -11.59 3.92 -12.06
CA PRO A 3 -12.24 3.24 -10.93
C PRO A 3 -11.25 2.63 -9.95
N ALA A 4 -10.16 2.02 -10.45
CA ALA A 4 -9.12 1.46 -9.59
C ALA A 4 -8.44 2.54 -8.76
N ALA A 5 -8.11 3.68 -9.36
CA ALA A 5 -7.49 4.79 -8.65
C ALA A 5 -8.41 5.39 -7.58
N GLN A 6 -9.71 5.45 -7.85
CA GLN A 6 -10.70 5.91 -6.86
C GLN A 6 -10.78 4.96 -5.67
N LEU A 7 -10.82 3.65 -5.93
CA LEU A 7 -10.84 2.64 -4.88
C LEU A 7 -9.57 2.67 -4.04
N LEU A 8 -8.42 2.81 -4.69
CA LEU A 8 -7.14 2.92 -4.01
C LEU A 8 -7.09 4.15 -3.13
N HIS A 9 -7.53 5.29 -3.65
CA HIS A 9 -7.56 6.54 -2.90
C HIS A 9 -8.41 6.41 -1.63
N ALA A 10 -9.60 5.81 -1.75
CA ALA A 10 -10.48 5.59 -0.61
C ALA A 10 -9.84 4.68 0.44
N ARG A 11 -9.15 3.61 0.02
CA ARG A 11 -8.45 2.72 0.94
C ARG A 11 -7.32 3.42 1.67
N ILE A 12 -6.56 4.26 0.99
CA ILE A 12 -5.48 5.02 1.59
C ILE A 12 -6.00 5.96 2.68
N ILE A 13 -7.05 6.72 2.38
CA ILE A 13 -7.67 7.62 3.34
C ILE A 13 -8.17 6.85 4.56
N ALA A 14 -8.88 5.75 4.35
CA ALA A 14 -9.43 4.95 5.44
C ALA A 14 -8.33 4.36 6.31
N ALA A 15 -7.25 3.86 5.72
CA ALA A 15 -6.13 3.27 6.45
C ALA A 15 -5.36 4.33 7.25
N ASP A 16 -5.12 5.49 6.66
CA ASP A 16 -4.44 6.59 7.35
C ASP A 16 -5.28 7.07 8.55
N ALA A 17 -6.59 7.16 8.41
CA ALA A 17 -7.47 7.55 9.49
C ALA A 17 -7.49 6.53 10.62
N ARG A 18 -7.41 5.24 10.29
CA ARG A 18 -7.49 4.15 11.27
C ARG A 18 -6.16 3.87 11.97
N TYR A 19 -5.06 3.87 11.22
CA TYR A 19 -3.77 3.40 11.74
C TYR A 19 -2.73 4.50 11.89
N GLY A 20 -2.90 5.62 11.19
CA GLY A 20 -1.90 6.68 11.16
C GLY A 20 -0.66 6.28 10.37
N ALA A 21 0.43 7.02 10.58
CA ALA A 21 1.70 6.77 9.91
C ALA A 21 2.36 5.50 10.42
N PHE A 22 3.17 4.86 9.58
CA PHE A 22 4.01 3.76 10.02
C PHE A 22 5.08 4.28 10.99
N ALA A 23 5.34 3.51 12.05
CA ALA A 23 6.36 3.86 13.02
C ALA A 23 7.77 3.77 12.40
N SER A 24 7.95 2.88 11.42
CA SER A 24 9.21 2.69 10.73
C SER A 24 8.97 2.03 9.37
N THR A 25 9.99 2.03 8.53
CA THR A 25 9.91 1.29 7.26
C THR A 25 9.81 -0.22 7.51
N HIS A 26 10.36 -0.70 8.62
CA HIS A 26 10.26 -2.12 8.98
C HIS A 26 8.82 -2.49 9.34
N GLU A 27 8.10 -1.62 10.02
CA GLU A 27 6.68 -1.84 10.28
C GLU A 27 5.89 -1.90 8.96
N ALA A 28 6.16 -0.97 8.05
CA ALA A 28 5.51 -0.97 6.74
C ALA A 28 5.81 -2.25 5.96
N MET A 29 7.04 -2.74 6.04
CA MET A 29 7.44 -4.00 5.40
C MET A 29 6.64 -5.17 5.96
N GLY A 30 6.49 -5.23 7.29
CA GLY A 30 5.69 -6.29 7.93
C GLY A 30 4.25 -6.29 7.47
N VAL A 31 3.63 -5.11 7.40
CA VAL A 31 2.25 -4.98 6.91
C VAL A 31 2.16 -5.37 5.44
N ALA A 32 3.12 -4.93 4.62
CA ALA A 32 3.14 -5.30 3.20
C ALA A 32 3.28 -6.80 3.00
N LEU A 33 4.08 -7.47 3.83
CA LEU A 33 4.23 -8.93 3.76
C LEU A 33 2.93 -9.65 4.12
N GLU A 34 2.19 -9.16 5.10
CA GLU A 34 0.88 -9.72 5.44
C GLU A 34 -0.09 -9.59 4.27
N GLU A 35 -0.13 -8.41 3.65
CA GLU A 35 -0.99 -8.18 2.49
C GLU A 35 -0.55 -9.04 1.29
N TRP A 36 0.75 -9.21 1.12
CA TRP A 36 1.27 -10.10 0.08
C TRP A 36 0.84 -11.55 0.31
N ASP A 37 0.91 -12.04 1.56
CA ASP A 37 0.48 -13.39 1.88
C ASP A 37 -1.00 -13.60 1.56
N GLU A 38 -1.83 -12.62 1.86
CA GLU A 38 -3.26 -12.67 1.55
C GLU A 38 -3.51 -12.69 0.04
N LEU A 39 -2.78 -11.86 -0.71
CA LEU A 39 -2.86 -11.83 -2.17
C LEU A 39 -2.44 -13.18 -2.76
N ARG A 40 -1.32 -13.72 -2.29
CA ARG A 40 -0.84 -15.01 -2.73
C ARG A 40 -1.87 -16.11 -2.49
N ASP A 41 -2.48 -16.13 -1.32
CA ASP A 41 -3.48 -17.14 -0.99
C ASP A 41 -4.72 -17.00 -1.88
N ALA A 42 -5.14 -15.79 -2.18
CA ALA A 42 -6.26 -15.53 -3.07
C ALA A 42 -5.95 -16.03 -4.49
N ILE A 43 -4.73 -15.79 -4.97
CA ILE A 43 -4.29 -16.26 -6.29
C ILE A 43 -4.31 -17.78 -6.35
N LYS A 44 -3.78 -18.44 -5.32
CA LYS A 44 -3.75 -19.90 -5.25
C LYS A 44 -5.15 -20.50 -5.20
N ALA A 45 -6.08 -19.81 -4.56
CA ALA A 45 -7.48 -20.26 -4.47
C ALA A 45 -8.27 -19.94 -5.75
N ASN A 46 -7.70 -19.21 -6.70
CA ASN A 46 -8.40 -18.73 -7.90
C ASN A 46 -9.65 -17.90 -7.58
N ASP A 47 -9.62 -17.21 -6.45
CA ASP A 47 -10.69 -16.29 -6.05
C ASP A 47 -10.40 -14.91 -6.64
N LEU A 48 -10.88 -14.67 -7.85
CA LEU A 48 -10.54 -13.47 -8.59
C LEU A 48 -11.02 -12.19 -7.92
N ALA A 49 -12.15 -12.22 -7.25
CA ALA A 49 -12.64 -11.06 -6.50
C ALA A 49 -11.71 -10.72 -5.34
N ALA A 50 -11.27 -11.75 -4.61
CA ALA A 50 -10.32 -11.58 -3.52
C ALA A 50 -8.96 -11.11 -4.05
N VAL A 51 -8.50 -11.63 -5.20
CA VAL A 51 -7.25 -11.19 -5.81
C VAL A 51 -7.29 -9.69 -6.09
N ALA A 52 -8.38 -9.21 -6.70
CA ALA A 52 -8.52 -7.78 -7.00
C ALA A 52 -8.51 -6.94 -5.71
N HIS A 53 -9.21 -7.40 -4.69
CA HIS A 53 -9.29 -6.73 -3.39
C HIS A 53 -7.92 -6.66 -2.71
N GLU A 54 -7.24 -7.79 -2.61
CA GLU A 54 -5.94 -7.86 -1.92
C GLU A 54 -4.84 -7.13 -2.69
N ALA A 55 -4.92 -7.09 -4.02
CA ALA A 55 -3.98 -6.31 -4.81
C ALA A 55 -4.07 -4.82 -4.49
N LEU A 56 -5.28 -4.29 -4.30
CA LEU A 56 -5.46 -2.89 -3.91
C LEU A 56 -4.99 -2.65 -2.48
N ASP A 57 -5.19 -3.59 -1.56
CA ASP A 57 -4.71 -3.44 -0.19
C ASP A 57 -3.20 -3.38 -0.14
N LEU A 58 -2.50 -4.23 -0.89
CA LEU A 58 -1.04 -4.17 -0.97
C LEU A 58 -0.57 -2.86 -1.59
N ALA A 59 -1.22 -2.42 -2.66
CA ALA A 59 -0.89 -1.14 -3.29
C ALA A 59 -1.06 0.03 -2.31
N ALA A 60 -2.13 0.02 -1.50
CA ALA A 60 -2.37 1.06 -0.52
C ALA A 60 -1.24 1.16 0.51
N VAL A 61 -0.73 0.03 1.00
CA VAL A 61 0.41 0.02 1.92
C VAL A 61 1.63 0.67 1.27
N CYS A 62 1.92 0.29 0.04
CA CYS A 62 3.08 0.82 -0.69
C CYS A 62 2.96 2.33 -0.92
N ILE A 63 1.80 2.81 -1.31
CA ILE A 63 1.58 4.24 -1.56
C ILE A 63 1.63 5.03 -0.26
N ARG A 64 1.03 4.52 0.80
CA ARG A 64 1.10 5.18 2.12
C ARG A 64 2.55 5.35 2.59
N LEU A 65 3.36 4.32 2.40
CA LEU A 65 4.78 4.39 2.75
C LEU A 65 5.50 5.43 1.88
N HIS A 66 5.27 5.40 0.56
CA HIS A 66 5.86 6.38 -0.35
C HIS A 66 5.53 7.79 0.08
N ASP A 67 4.26 8.06 0.36
CA ASP A 67 3.81 9.40 0.70
C ASP A 67 4.36 9.86 2.05
N GLN A 68 4.46 8.94 3.01
CA GLN A 68 5.05 9.23 4.31
C GLN A 68 6.52 9.67 4.17
N LEU A 69 7.25 9.12 3.21
CA LEU A 69 8.65 9.43 2.97
C LEU A 69 8.86 10.55 1.96
N GLY A 70 7.83 10.98 1.27
CA GLY A 70 7.92 11.99 0.21
C GLY A 70 8.57 13.29 0.67
N TYR A 71 8.27 13.72 1.90
CA TYR A 71 8.88 14.89 2.50
C TYR A 71 10.41 14.73 2.61
N VAL A 72 10.86 13.58 3.08
CA VAL A 72 12.30 13.30 3.19
C VAL A 72 12.98 13.34 1.83
N GLU A 73 12.36 12.76 0.83
CA GLU A 73 12.89 12.76 -0.53
C GLU A 73 12.92 14.16 -1.12
N SER A 74 11.94 14.99 -0.85
CA SER A 74 11.89 16.35 -1.36
C SER A 74 12.97 17.25 -0.77
N LEU A 75 13.50 16.90 0.41
CA LEU A 75 14.58 17.63 1.06
C LEU A 75 15.95 17.19 0.55
N LYS A 76 16.04 16.06 -0.09
CA LYS A 76 17.29 15.54 -0.63
C LYS A 76 17.29 15.75 -2.11
N ASP A 77 18.34 16.36 -2.62
CA ASP A 77 18.55 16.45 -4.05
C ASP A 77 19.00 15.08 -4.55
N ARG A 78 18.05 14.20 -4.71
CA ARG A 78 18.33 12.84 -5.10
C ARG A 78 18.38 12.70 -6.59
N SER A 79 19.52 12.26 -7.05
CA SER A 79 19.62 11.84 -8.43
C SER A 79 18.83 10.56 -8.62
N VAL A 80 18.14 10.49 -9.70
CA VAL A 80 17.47 9.25 -10.11
C VAL A 80 18.53 8.26 -10.52
N LYS A 81 18.42 7.09 -10.01
CA LYS A 81 19.36 6.02 -10.33
C LYS A 81 19.02 5.34 -11.61
#